data_88d7f42ff7ccb86075b9e83ff62079e2
#
_entry.id   88d7f42ff7ccb86075b9e83ff62079e2
#
_cell.length_a   1.000
_cell.length_b   1.000
_cell.length_c   1.000
_cell.angle_alpha   90.00
_cell.angle_beta   90.00
_cell.angle_gamma   90.00
#
_symmetry.space_group_name_H-M   'P 1'
#
loop_
_entity.id
_entity.type
_entity.pdbx_description
1 polymer ?
#
loop_
_entity_poly.entity_id
_entity_poly.type
_entity_poly.pdbx_seq_one_letter_code
_entity_poly.pdbx_strand_id
1 'polypeptide(L)' 'MKFVSFKSRGGDYLVIVQNVAWLRSHEDGQTKVGIIGSEAILVAGTIEETAATILAG' A
#
# COMPACT_ATOMS: atom_id res chain seq x y z
N MET A 1 -16.08 -0.26 -6.63
CA MET A 1 -14.90 0.41 -6.06
C MET A 1 -14.58 -0.23 -4.72
N LYS A 2 -13.34 -0.61 -4.51
CA LYS A 2 -12.93 -1.37 -3.35
C LYS A 2 -11.82 -0.66 -2.59
N PHE A 3 -11.94 -0.61 -1.26
CA PHE A 3 -10.87 -0.13 -0.40
C PHE A 3 -10.11 -1.31 0.18
N VAL A 4 -8.79 -1.13 0.33
CA VAL A 4 -7.97 -2.02 1.15
C VAL A 4 -7.35 -1.20 2.28
N SER A 5 -7.15 -1.86 3.42
CA SER A 5 -6.55 -1.22 4.59
C SER A 5 -5.07 -1.56 4.66
N PHE A 6 -4.25 -0.55 4.84
CA PHE A 6 -2.82 -0.72 5.08
C PHE A 6 -2.44 -0.10 6.41
N LYS A 7 -1.64 -0.82 7.18
CA LYS A 7 -1.05 -0.28 8.40
C LYS A 7 0.15 0.58 8.06
N SER A 8 0.35 1.63 8.81
CA SER A 8 1.55 2.44 8.69
C SER A 8 1.93 3.01 10.05
N ARG A 9 3.13 3.60 10.13
CA ARG A 9 3.62 4.12 11.41
C ARG A 9 2.84 5.31 11.91
N GLY A 10 2.27 6.08 11.00
CA GLY A 10 1.51 7.29 11.36
C GLY A 10 0.01 7.08 11.43
N GLY A 11 -0.47 5.87 11.19
CA GLY A 11 -1.89 5.57 11.16
C GLY A 11 -2.22 4.64 10.01
N ASP A 12 -3.47 4.24 9.91
CA ASP A 12 -3.90 3.33 8.85
C ASP A 12 -4.33 4.11 7.62
N TYR A 13 -4.11 3.50 6.45
CA TYR A 13 -4.61 4.02 5.19
C TYR A 13 -5.75 3.13 4.69
N LEU A 14 -6.77 3.75 4.14
CA LEU A 14 -7.76 3.08 3.30
C LEU A 14 -7.53 3.57 1.88
N VAL A 15 -7.19 2.65 0.99
CA VAL A 15 -6.79 2.99 -0.37
C VAL A 15 -7.73 2.32 -1.35
N ILE A 16 -8.18 3.07 -2.36
CA ILE A 16 -8.96 2.51 -3.46
C ILE A 16 -8.02 1.67 -4.32
N VAL A 17 -8.33 0.38 -4.45
CA VAL A 17 -7.47 -0.58 -5.14
C VAL A 17 -7.12 -0.13 -6.56
N GLN A 18 -8.09 0.41 -7.28
CA GLN A 18 -7.88 0.84 -8.67
C GLN A 18 -6.89 1.99 -8.81
N ASN A 19 -6.61 2.69 -7.71
CA ASN A 19 -5.67 3.81 -7.74
C ASN A 19 -4.24 3.39 -7.42
N VAL A 20 -4.00 2.12 -7.12
CA VAL A 20 -2.65 1.63 -6.87
C VAL A 20 -1.96 1.43 -8.22
N ALA A 21 -0.84 2.13 -8.42
CA ALA A 21 -0.12 2.10 -9.68
C ALA A 21 1.07 1.15 -9.64
N TRP A 22 1.78 1.12 -8.52
CA TRP A 22 2.99 0.30 -8.39
C TRP A 22 3.34 0.10 -6.92
N LEU A 23 4.17 -0.91 -6.66
CA LEU A 23 4.71 -1.17 -5.33
C LEU A 23 6.23 -1.21 -5.45
N ARG A 24 6.90 -0.76 -4.39
CA ARG A 24 8.36 -0.84 -4.32
C ARG A 24 8.75 -1.17 -2.88
N SER A 25 9.63 -2.14 -2.71
CA SER A 25 10.15 -2.46 -1.38
C SER A 25 10.89 -1.26 -0.82
N HIS A 26 10.78 -1.06 0.48
CA HIS A 26 11.41 0.04 1.19
C HIS A 26 12.14 -0.52 2.41
N GLU A 27 12.98 0.32 3.03
CA GLU A 27 13.73 -0.08 4.21
C GLU A 27 12.80 -0.42 5.38
N ASP A 28 13.34 -1.18 6.35
CA ASP A 28 12.67 -1.48 7.62
C ASP A 28 11.36 -2.26 7.46
N GLY A 29 11.30 -3.12 6.45
CA GLY A 29 10.13 -3.97 6.26
C GLY A 29 8.90 -3.21 5.81
N GLN A 30 9.10 -2.08 5.14
CA GLN A 30 8.02 -1.26 4.60
C GLN A 30 7.92 -1.42 3.09
N THR A 31 6.80 -0.99 2.54
CA THR A 31 6.57 -0.96 1.10
C THR A 31 6.09 0.43 0.71
N LYS A 32 6.63 0.94 -0.37
CA LYS A 32 6.17 2.19 -0.96
C LYS A 32 5.09 1.88 -1.97
N VAL A 33 3.93 2.51 -1.82
CA VAL A 33 2.76 2.27 -2.67
C VAL A 33 2.53 3.52 -3.49
N GLY A 34 2.64 3.38 -4.80
CA GLY A 34 2.37 4.49 -5.73
C GLY A 34 0.87 4.61 -5.96
N ILE A 35 0.35 5.82 -5.76
CA ILE A 35 -1.08 6.11 -5.87
C ILE A 35 -1.30 7.06 -7.04
N ILE A 36 -2.21 6.70 -7.92
CA ILE A 36 -2.57 7.55 -9.06
C ILE A 36 -3.20 8.84 -8.53
N GLY A 37 -2.67 9.97 -8.97
CA GLY A 37 -3.20 11.28 -8.59
C GLY A 37 -2.80 11.77 -7.21
N SER A 38 -1.87 11.08 -6.54
CA SER A 38 -1.44 11.43 -5.19
C SER A 38 0.02 11.08 -5.01
N GLU A 39 0.61 11.52 -3.90
CA GLU A 39 1.97 11.11 -3.55
C GLU A 39 1.96 9.64 -3.10
N ALA A 40 3.10 8.99 -3.28
CA ALA A 40 3.27 7.62 -2.81
C ALA A 40 3.24 7.60 -1.28
N ILE A 41 2.75 6.49 -0.73
CA ILE A 41 2.66 6.30 0.72
C ILE A 41 3.55 5.14 1.14
N LEU A 42 3.98 5.15 2.40
CA LEU A 42 4.73 4.05 2.99
C LEU A 42 3.80 3.25 3.90
N VAL A 43 3.77 1.94 3.69
CA VAL A 43 2.94 1.05 4.49
C VAL A 43 3.81 -0.02 5.13
N ALA A 44 3.34 -0.58 6.25
CA ALA A 44 4.04 -1.64 6.94
C ALA A 44 3.89 -2.95 6.18
N GLY A 45 4.94 -3.78 6.23
CA GLY A 45 4.95 -5.09 5.61
C GLY A 45 5.83 -5.15 4.38
N THR A 46 6.17 -6.37 3.98
CA THR A 46 6.98 -6.61 2.79
C THR A 46 6.17 -6.33 1.53
N ILE A 47 6.86 -6.22 0.41
CA ILE A 47 6.18 -6.03 -0.89
C ILE A 47 5.25 -7.21 -1.18
N GLU A 48 5.65 -8.41 -0.81
CA GLU A 48 4.82 -9.62 -0.99
C GLU A 48 3.56 -9.55 -0.14
N GLU A 49 3.69 -9.14 1.11
CA GLU A 49 2.54 -9.00 2.01
C GLU A 49 1.58 -7.93 1.52
N THR A 50 2.14 -6.82 1.05
CA THR A 50 1.32 -5.72 0.52
C THR A 50 0.58 -6.14 -0.74
N ALA A 51 1.26 -6.84 -1.64
CA ALA A 51 0.63 -7.37 -2.85
C ALA A 51 -0.49 -8.33 -2.51
N ALA A 52 -0.27 -9.22 -1.53
CA ALA A 52 -1.29 -10.17 -1.09
C ALA A 52 -2.53 -9.47 -0.55
N THR A 53 -2.34 -8.39 0.22
CA THR A 53 -3.45 -7.59 0.74
C THR A 53 -4.28 -7.00 -0.40
N ILE A 54 -3.62 -6.48 -1.41
CA ILE A 54 -4.31 -5.91 -2.59
C ILE A 54 -5.08 -6.97 -3.34
N LEU A 55 -4.47 -8.14 -3.55
CA LEU A 55 -5.12 -9.23 -4.29
C LEU A 55 -6.29 -9.83 -3.54
N ALA A 56 -6.24 -9.85 -2.21
CA ALA A 56 -7.32 -10.36 -1.38
C ALA A 56 -8.49 -9.38 -1.25
N GLY A 57 -8.22 -8.12 -1.48
CA GLY A 57 -9.22 -7.05 -1.32
C GLY A 57 -10.18 -6.81 -2.50
#